data_0dbe7478ce4f11ffaa146cd1acce687a
#
_entry.id   0dbe7478ce4f11ffaa146cd1acce687a
#
_cell.length_a   1.000
_cell.length_b   1.000
_cell.length_c   1.000
_cell.angle_alpha   90.00
_cell.angle_beta   90.00
_cell.angle_gamma   90.00
#
_symmetry.space_group_name_H-M   'P 1'
#
loop_
_entity.id
_entity.type
_entity.pdbx_description
1 polymer ?
#
loop_
_entity_poly.entity_id
_entity_poly.type
_entity_poly.pdbx_seq_one_letter_code
_entity_poly.pdbx_strand_id
1 'polypeptide(L)'
;MTDSPGQNAPQHQPRSAPHLQSIATNLRCNQNCLYCNRREATDDLAAIAPKALRAAIERALAAGSQEIRLTGGEPTLRRDLTELVQFAKAAGASRVSLETNATLIDLARAHVLAAAGLTTARVNLVGPDSRIDAVTQDAGGWERTIQGTRALLQAGVTVEIVCALTRSTRDLAPLMPAALIAAVGDVGRPQTIEAVVPCDGPNPTEWLDYPAAAEVLRELDLACRAHAIPLRLAPNSGPPPCIFPPRRGLPHLYKLSPGARQRPNHQHVAACQSCILADRCSGLAAVYLQHFPPPELHPITDEKARRRLSMLRPLPEQIARELVAESMTVGADGRPTYDAIVRINFHCNQACAFCFVSTHLPPATDAAIEAVIRAAGQRGSRIVLSGGEPTLNSRLTDWIRLATQVSTLPVCLQTNAVRLDNAELCRAVVHAGVRQAFVSLHGATPAVGDAVTDTPGTFVRTLVGLDNLYAHAVELVLNFVLCEANLHEFPAFIRLVAARWPKALANYSFVAPSTDLVPKETRLIPKYSDMLPALSEGLRLAQEMGVQVVGFESMCGLPLCLLPDTFDRAQLQLTAIPDGFDEGAFVRASACTQCDYNTRCFGLRRGYAELHGTSELRAIRGS
;
A
#
# COMPACT_ATOMS: atom_id res chain seq x y z
N MET A 1 44.66 -21.38 -27.74
CA MET A 1 44.37 -22.46 -26.78
C MET A 1 44.57 -21.88 -25.40
N THR A 2 43.49 -21.53 -24.75
CA THR A 2 43.20 -21.71 -23.32
C THR A 2 41.83 -21.08 -23.06
N ASP A 3 40.87 -21.94 -22.89
CA ASP A 3 39.50 -21.66 -22.49
C ASP A 3 39.45 -21.11 -21.05
N SER A 4 38.67 -20.07 -20.85
CA SER A 4 38.21 -19.66 -19.53
C SER A 4 36.71 -19.93 -19.39
N PRO A 5 36.25 -20.71 -18.42
CA PRO A 5 34.84 -20.99 -18.25
C PRO A 5 34.10 -19.82 -17.60
N GLY A 6 33.12 -19.34 -18.31
CA GLY A 6 32.16 -18.37 -17.79
C GLY A 6 31.31 -18.96 -16.66
N GLN A 7 31.38 -18.38 -15.49
CA GLN A 7 30.49 -18.69 -14.39
C GLN A 7 29.15 -17.98 -14.61
N ASN A 8 28.14 -18.76 -15.00
CA ASN A 8 26.75 -18.35 -14.95
C ASN A 8 26.29 -18.30 -13.48
N ALA A 9 26.16 -17.09 -12.93
CA ALA A 9 25.43 -16.87 -11.70
C ALA A 9 23.93 -17.15 -11.95
N PRO A 10 23.22 -17.86 -11.06
CA PRO A 10 21.80 -18.09 -11.24
C PRO A 10 21.05 -16.77 -11.13
N GLN A 11 20.41 -16.36 -12.22
CA GLN A 11 19.46 -15.26 -12.22
C GLN A 11 18.28 -15.65 -11.34
N HIS A 12 18.15 -15.01 -10.17
CA HIS A 12 16.93 -15.05 -9.37
C HIS A 12 15.78 -14.44 -10.19
N GLN A 13 15.03 -15.29 -10.86
CA GLN A 13 13.72 -14.89 -11.39
C GLN A 13 12.83 -14.53 -10.20
N PRO A 14 12.21 -13.34 -10.17
CA PRO A 14 11.22 -13.02 -9.14
C PRO A 14 10.10 -14.06 -9.24
N ARG A 15 9.75 -14.67 -8.10
CA ARG A 15 8.60 -15.57 -8.01
C ARG A 15 7.38 -14.82 -8.54
N SER A 16 6.87 -15.23 -9.69
CA SER A 16 5.69 -14.64 -10.30
C SER A 16 4.50 -14.75 -9.34
N ALA A 17 3.73 -13.65 -9.24
CA ALA A 17 2.42 -13.67 -8.58
C ALA A 17 1.57 -14.85 -9.09
N PRO A 18 0.62 -15.39 -8.28
CA PRO A 18 -0.22 -16.50 -8.69
C PRO A 18 -0.84 -16.21 -10.05
N HIS A 19 -0.50 -17.03 -11.04
CA HIS A 19 -0.96 -16.84 -12.40
C HIS A 19 -2.46 -17.07 -12.47
N LEU A 20 -3.20 -15.97 -12.71
CA LEU A 20 -4.60 -16.03 -13.09
C LEU A 20 -4.69 -16.47 -14.55
N GLN A 21 -5.48 -17.51 -14.84
CA GLN A 21 -5.81 -17.90 -16.20
C GLN A 21 -7.28 -17.66 -16.49
N SER A 22 -7.57 -16.79 -17.46
CA SER A 22 -8.92 -16.58 -17.97
C SER A 22 -9.21 -17.59 -19.09
N ILE A 23 -10.36 -18.27 -19.00
CA ILE A 23 -10.80 -19.27 -19.95
C ILE A 23 -12.18 -18.84 -20.48
N ALA A 24 -12.25 -18.54 -21.78
CA ALA A 24 -13.52 -18.26 -22.44
C ALA A 24 -14.32 -19.56 -22.55
N THR A 25 -15.55 -19.56 -22.02
CA THR A 25 -16.41 -20.73 -21.96
C THR A 25 -17.38 -20.82 -23.14
N ASN A 26 -17.78 -19.66 -23.66
CA ASN A 26 -18.59 -19.49 -24.86
C ASN A 26 -18.35 -18.08 -25.41
N LEU A 27 -18.90 -17.81 -26.60
CA LEU A 27 -18.85 -16.49 -27.22
C LEU A 27 -20.24 -15.83 -27.31
N ARG A 28 -21.31 -16.57 -26.99
CA ARG A 28 -22.69 -16.03 -26.91
C ARG A 28 -22.89 -15.22 -25.64
N CYS A 29 -23.63 -14.13 -25.77
CA CYS A 29 -24.09 -13.33 -24.65
C CYS A 29 -25.57 -13.00 -24.83
N ASN A 30 -26.28 -12.84 -23.74
CA ASN A 30 -27.68 -12.36 -23.72
C ASN A 30 -27.78 -10.83 -23.69
N GLN A 31 -26.63 -10.13 -23.65
CA GLN A 31 -26.50 -8.68 -23.80
C GLN A 31 -25.70 -8.36 -25.06
N ASN A 32 -25.88 -7.14 -25.58
CA ASN A 32 -25.17 -6.65 -26.77
C ASN A 32 -24.56 -5.26 -26.49
N CYS A 33 -23.74 -5.20 -25.42
CA CYS A 33 -23.17 -3.95 -24.93
C CYS A 33 -22.39 -3.19 -26.00
N LEU A 34 -22.60 -1.87 -26.07
CA LEU A 34 -22.01 -0.98 -27.08
C LEU A 34 -20.48 -0.96 -27.05
N TYR A 35 -19.89 -1.23 -25.87
CA TYR A 35 -18.44 -1.23 -25.63
C TYR A 35 -17.79 -2.63 -25.71
N CYS A 36 -18.56 -3.67 -25.99
CA CYS A 36 -18.05 -5.04 -25.94
C CYS A 36 -17.09 -5.33 -27.10
N ASN A 37 -15.87 -5.70 -26.79
CA ASN A 37 -14.85 -6.08 -27.78
C ASN A 37 -15.07 -7.46 -28.43
N ARG A 38 -16.08 -8.22 -27.98
CA ARG A 38 -16.45 -9.54 -28.50
C ARG A 38 -17.62 -9.53 -29.48
N ARG A 39 -18.08 -8.35 -29.84
CA ARG A 39 -19.27 -8.15 -30.67
C ARG A 39 -19.14 -8.67 -32.11
N GLU A 40 -17.91 -8.89 -32.58
CA GLU A 40 -17.63 -9.39 -33.95
C GLU A 40 -17.70 -10.92 -34.08
N ALA A 41 -18.03 -11.61 -33.00
CA ALA A 41 -18.18 -13.06 -33.05
C ALA A 41 -19.44 -13.40 -33.86
N THR A 42 -19.26 -13.81 -35.10
CA THR A 42 -20.30 -14.22 -36.03
C THR A 42 -21.19 -15.33 -35.47
N ASP A 43 -22.41 -15.48 -36.03
CA ASP A 43 -23.49 -16.40 -35.58
C ASP A 43 -23.13 -17.88 -35.43
N ASP A 44 -21.96 -18.30 -35.85
CA ASP A 44 -21.50 -19.70 -35.92
C ASP A 44 -20.70 -20.16 -34.68
N LEU A 45 -20.73 -19.42 -33.59
CA LEU A 45 -19.97 -19.77 -32.41
C LEU A 45 -20.69 -20.79 -31.54
N ALA A 46 -20.50 -22.03 -31.87
CA ALA A 46 -20.85 -23.17 -31.03
C ALA A 46 -20.22 -23.02 -29.62
N ALA A 47 -20.95 -23.39 -28.58
CA ALA A 47 -20.41 -23.48 -27.25
C ALA A 47 -19.13 -24.34 -27.28
N ILE A 48 -18.06 -23.85 -26.65
CA ILE A 48 -16.79 -24.59 -26.57
C ILE A 48 -17.09 -25.94 -25.87
N ALA A 49 -16.65 -27.02 -26.45
CA ALA A 49 -16.96 -28.37 -25.94
C ALA A 49 -16.47 -28.55 -24.49
N PRO A 50 -17.24 -29.17 -23.60
CA PRO A 50 -16.86 -29.36 -22.19
C PRO A 50 -15.49 -30.01 -22.00
N LYS A 51 -15.16 -30.99 -22.86
CA LYS A 51 -13.85 -31.66 -22.85
C LYS A 51 -12.69 -30.70 -23.13
N ALA A 52 -12.88 -29.76 -24.06
CA ALA A 52 -11.84 -28.78 -24.40
C ALA A 52 -11.63 -27.79 -23.25
N LEU A 53 -12.70 -27.38 -22.55
CA LEU A 53 -12.62 -26.51 -21.39
C LEU A 53 -11.92 -27.17 -20.20
N ARG A 54 -12.28 -28.41 -19.89
CA ARG A 54 -11.58 -29.20 -18.85
C ARG A 54 -10.09 -29.33 -19.15
N ALA A 55 -9.72 -29.68 -20.38
CA ALA A 55 -8.31 -29.73 -20.78
C ALA A 55 -7.61 -28.35 -20.69
N ALA A 56 -8.31 -27.26 -20.95
CA ALA A 56 -7.77 -25.90 -20.77
C ALA A 56 -7.52 -25.57 -19.29
N ILE A 57 -8.44 -25.96 -18.41
CA ILE A 57 -8.31 -25.81 -16.96
C ILE A 57 -7.09 -26.62 -16.46
N GLU A 58 -6.99 -27.88 -16.82
CA GLU A 58 -5.86 -28.76 -16.45
C GLU A 58 -4.52 -28.18 -16.90
N ARG A 59 -4.42 -27.74 -18.18
CA ARG A 59 -3.20 -27.09 -18.68
C ARG A 59 -2.83 -25.85 -17.91
N ALA A 60 -3.83 -25.01 -17.56
CA ALA A 60 -3.59 -23.79 -16.79
C ALA A 60 -3.03 -24.10 -15.39
N LEU A 61 -3.62 -25.07 -14.71
CA LEU A 61 -3.18 -25.51 -13.39
C LEU A 61 -1.80 -26.18 -13.44
N ALA A 62 -1.54 -27.02 -14.44
CA ALA A 62 -0.23 -27.63 -14.66
C ALA A 62 0.86 -26.59 -14.98
N ALA A 63 0.48 -25.46 -15.59
CA ALA A 63 1.38 -24.33 -15.84
C ALA A 63 1.60 -23.44 -14.58
N GLY A 64 1.01 -23.81 -13.43
CA GLY A 64 1.18 -23.09 -12.16
C GLY A 64 0.14 -22.03 -11.85
N SER A 65 -0.96 -21.94 -12.62
CA SER A 65 -2.07 -21.04 -12.30
C SER A 65 -2.73 -21.49 -11.00
N GLN A 66 -3.06 -20.55 -10.14
CA GLN A 66 -3.79 -20.80 -8.89
C GLN A 66 -5.25 -20.35 -8.98
N GLU A 67 -5.55 -19.41 -9.86
CA GLU A 67 -6.91 -18.91 -10.11
C GLU A 67 -7.33 -19.24 -11.52
N ILE A 68 -8.52 -19.84 -11.67
CA ILE A 68 -9.21 -20.07 -12.94
C ILE A 68 -10.39 -19.10 -13.02
N ARG A 69 -10.38 -18.25 -14.04
CA ARG A 69 -11.48 -17.33 -14.33
C ARG A 69 -12.27 -17.83 -15.53
N LEU A 70 -13.53 -18.18 -15.29
CA LEU A 70 -14.47 -18.55 -16.34
C LEU A 70 -15.11 -17.28 -16.90
N THR A 71 -14.92 -17.03 -18.18
CA THR A 71 -15.35 -15.82 -18.88
C THR A 71 -15.92 -16.20 -20.27
N GLY A 72 -16.17 -15.24 -21.12
CA GLY A 72 -16.64 -15.48 -22.48
C GLY A 72 -17.62 -14.40 -22.91
N GLY A 73 -18.66 -14.74 -23.65
CA GLY A 73 -19.85 -13.91 -23.78
C GLY A 73 -20.54 -13.82 -22.41
N GLU A 74 -21.55 -14.66 -22.19
CA GLU A 74 -22.11 -14.84 -20.85
C GLU A 74 -22.00 -16.30 -20.42
N PRO A 75 -21.13 -16.65 -19.48
CA PRO A 75 -20.93 -18.04 -19.05
C PRO A 75 -22.19 -18.68 -18.45
N THR A 76 -23.08 -17.89 -17.85
CA THR A 76 -24.32 -18.40 -17.25
C THR A 76 -25.33 -18.94 -18.27
N LEU A 77 -25.13 -18.72 -19.56
CA LEU A 77 -25.89 -19.38 -20.63
C LEU A 77 -25.55 -20.87 -20.75
N ARG A 78 -24.42 -21.32 -20.18
CA ARG A 78 -24.04 -22.72 -20.20
C ARG A 78 -24.81 -23.54 -19.18
N ARG A 79 -25.32 -24.68 -19.59
CA ARG A 79 -26.02 -25.63 -18.70
C ARG A 79 -25.04 -26.37 -17.77
N ASP A 80 -23.80 -26.60 -18.24
CA ASP A 80 -22.74 -27.31 -17.54
C ASP A 80 -21.78 -26.39 -16.75
N LEU A 81 -22.17 -25.12 -16.52
CA LEU A 81 -21.32 -24.16 -15.80
C LEU A 81 -20.96 -24.64 -14.39
N THR A 82 -21.94 -25.18 -13.66
CA THR A 82 -21.73 -25.71 -12.29
C THR A 82 -20.70 -26.83 -12.28
N GLU A 83 -20.79 -27.75 -13.24
CA GLU A 83 -19.85 -28.85 -13.38
C GLU A 83 -18.43 -28.36 -13.72
N LEU A 84 -18.29 -27.30 -14.52
CA LEU A 84 -16.99 -26.68 -14.83
C LEU A 84 -16.37 -26.01 -13.60
N VAL A 85 -17.18 -25.32 -12.78
CA VAL A 85 -16.73 -24.73 -11.51
C VAL A 85 -16.24 -25.83 -10.57
N GLN A 86 -17.04 -26.89 -10.39
CA GLN A 86 -16.70 -28.04 -9.57
C GLN A 86 -15.44 -28.74 -10.06
N PHE A 87 -15.31 -28.93 -11.37
CA PHE A 87 -14.13 -29.52 -11.98
C PHE A 87 -12.86 -28.68 -11.72
N ALA A 88 -12.91 -27.37 -11.94
CA ALA A 88 -11.78 -26.49 -11.69
C ALA A 88 -11.32 -26.55 -10.22
N LYS A 89 -12.29 -26.58 -9.29
CA LYS A 89 -12.01 -26.70 -7.85
C LYS A 89 -11.40 -28.06 -7.50
N ALA A 90 -11.96 -29.15 -8.02
CA ALA A 90 -11.47 -30.50 -7.80
C ALA A 90 -10.09 -30.73 -8.43
N ALA A 91 -9.79 -30.07 -9.54
CA ALA A 91 -8.48 -30.13 -10.22
C ALA A 91 -7.38 -29.32 -9.49
N GLY A 92 -7.70 -28.62 -8.40
CA GLY A 92 -6.73 -27.94 -7.54
C GLY A 92 -6.68 -26.41 -7.66
N ALA A 93 -7.64 -25.77 -8.34
CA ALA A 93 -7.72 -24.31 -8.32
C ALA A 93 -7.96 -23.81 -6.90
N SER A 94 -7.10 -22.94 -6.38
CA SER A 94 -7.30 -22.28 -5.08
C SER A 94 -8.48 -21.33 -5.13
N ARG A 95 -8.65 -20.62 -6.27
CA ARG A 95 -9.77 -19.71 -6.55
C ARG A 95 -10.42 -20.05 -7.89
N VAL A 96 -11.75 -20.06 -7.90
CA VAL A 96 -12.54 -20.11 -9.15
C VAL A 96 -13.38 -18.85 -9.22
N SER A 97 -13.18 -18.05 -10.26
CA SER A 97 -13.91 -16.81 -10.47
C SER A 97 -14.75 -16.86 -11.74
N LEU A 98 -15.89 -16.18 -11.72
CA LEU A 98 -16.84 -16.07 -12.82
C LEU A 98 -16.97 -14.62 -13.25
N GLU A 99 -16.77 -14.33 -14.53
CA GLU A 99 -17.06 -13.03 -15.12
C GLU A 99 -18.40 -13.07 -15.83
N THR A 100 -19.39 -12.27 -15.36
CA THR A 100 -20.80 -12.41 -15.74
C THR A 100 -21.53 -11.07 -15.70
N ASN A 101 -22.61 -10.91 -16.46
CA ASN A 101 -23.56 -9.82 -16.28
C ASN A 101 -24.59 -10.11 -15.17
N ALA A 102 -24.57 -11.30 -14.57
CA ALA A 102 -25.39 -11.79 -13.48
C ALA A 102 -26.93 -11.80 -13.74
N THR A 103 -27.40 -11.43 -14.94
CA THR A 103 -28.85 -11.33 -15.24
C THR A 103 -29.59 -12.67 -15.19
N LEU A 104 -28.89 -13.79 -15.23
CA LEU A 104 -29.43 -15.16 -15.20
C LEU A 104 -29.12 -15.88 -13.89
N ILE A 105 -28.72 -15.16 -12.84
CA ILE A 105 -28.41 -15.73 -11.54
C ILE A 105 -29.52 -15.37 -10.55
N ASP A 106 -30.26 -16.36 -10.14
CA ASP A 106 -31.18 -16.31 -8.98
C ASP A 106 -30.50 -16.88 -7.73
N LEU A 107 -31.17 -16.80 -6.58
CA LEU A 107 -30.61 -17.26 -5.30
C LEU A 107 -30.31 -18.76 -5.29
N ALA A 108 -31.14 -19.59 -5.91
CA ALA A 108 -30.93 -21.02 -5.97
C ALA A 108 -29.67 -21.36 -6.80
N ARG A 109 -29.53 -20.72 -7.94
CA ARG A 109 -28.35 -20.88 -8.79
C ARG A 109 -27.08 -20.34 -8.13
N ALA A 110 -27.15 -19.23 -7.42
CA ALA A 110 -26.03 -18.68 -6.66
C ALA A 110 -25.54 -19.66 -5.60
N HIS A 111 -26.42 -20.27 -4.82
CA HIS A 111 -26.08 -21.31 -3.85
C HIS A 111 -25.46 -22.55 -4.49
N VAL A 112 -25.98 -23.00 -5.62
CA VAL A 112 -25.44 -24.15 -6.35
C VAL A 112 -24.01 -23.86 -6.85
N LEU A 113 -23.76 -22.68 -7.39
CA LEU A 113 -22.42 -22.26 -7.85
C LEU A 113 -21.45 -22.10 -6.67
N ALA A 114 -21.88 -21.52 -5.55
CA ALA A 114 -21.08 -21.39 -4.34
C ALA A 114 -20.69 -22.78 -3.78
N ALA A 115 -21.67 -23.71 -3.69
CA ALA A 115 -21.43 -25.08 -3.24
C ALA A 115 -20.48 -25.85 -4.19
N ALA A 116 -20.52 -25.57 -5.49
CA ALA A 116 -19.59 -26.12 -6.47
C ALA A 116 -18.14 -25.59 -6.34
N GLY A 117 -17.93 -24.51 -5.54
CA GLY A 117 -16.61 -23.93 -5.27
C GLY A 117 -16.36 -22.59 -5.96
N LEU A 118 -17.39 -21.90 -6.46
CA LEU A 118 -17.26 -20.52 -6.92
C LEU A 118 -16.86 -19.60 -5.76
N THR A 119 -15.71 -18.96 -5.85
CA THR A 119 -15.19 -18.08 -4.80
C THR A 119 -15.47 -16.60 -5.05
N THR A 120 -15.48 -16.20 -6.33
CA THR A 120 -15.60 -14.78 -6.72
C THR A 120 -16.47 -14.65 -7.97
N ALA A 121 -17.37 -13.69 -7.97
CA ALA A 121 -18.09 -13.25 -9.15
C ALA A 121 -17.68 -11.82 -9.53
N ARG A 122 -17.29 -11.62 -10.78
CA ARG A 122 -16.99 -10.33 -11.37
C ARG A 122 -18.17 -9.90 -12.20
N VAL A 123 -18.97 -8.99 -11.63
CA VAL A 123 -20.25 -8.58 -12.22
C VAL A 123 -20.08 -7.31 -13.03
N ASN A 124 -20.44 -7.34 -14.30
CA ASN A 124 -20.43 -6.17 -15.17
C ASN A 124 -21.62 -5.26 -14.85
N LEU A 125 -21.33 -4.07 -14.31
CA LEU A 125 -22.32 -3.05 -13.99
C LEU A 125 -21.75 -1.66 -14.25
N VAL A 126 -22.35 -0.90 -15.17
CA VAL A 126 -21.77 0.32 -15.71
C VAL A 126 -22.53 1.62 -15.36
N GLY A 127 -23.50 1.55 -14.45
CA GLY A 127 -24.23 2.73 -14.01
C GLY A 127 -25.28 2.43 -12.93
N PRO A 128 -26.02 3.47 -12.48
CA PRO A 128 -26.80 3.45 -11.26
C PRO A 128 -28.21 2.88 -11.39
N ASP A 129 -28.78 2.81 -12.59
CA ASP A 129 -30.17 2.49 -12.85
C ASP A 129 -30.41 2.01 -14.29
N SER A 130 -31.67 1.80 -14.66
CA SER A 130 -32.08 1.28 -15.98
C SER A 130 -31.66 2.12 -17.20
N ARG A 131 -31.08 3.30 -17.02
CA ARG A 131 -30.48 4.06 -18.12
C ARG A 131 -29.35 3.28 -18.82
N ILE A 132 -28.71 2.34 -18.10
CA ILE A 132 -27.69 1.48 -18.70
C ILE A 132 -28.25 0.41 -19.64
N ASP A 133 -29.53 0.12 -19.60
CA ASP A 133 -30.17 -0.88 -20.48
C ASP A 133 -29.99 -0.51 -21.96
N ALA A 134 -29.99 0.79 -22.28
CA ALA A 134 -29.68 1.26 -23.62
C ALA A 134 -28.21 0.99 -24.02
N VAL A 135 -27.27 1.02 -23.06
CA VAL A 135 -25.85 0.76 -23.30
C VAL A 135 -25.57 -0.74 -23.40
N THR A 136 -26.22 -1.54 -22.55
CA THR A 136 -26.10 -3.01 -22.58
C THR A 136 -27.01 -3.66 -23.62
N GLN A 137 -27.94 -2.90 -24.19
CA GLN A 137 -28.99 -3.34 -25.12
C GLN A 137 -29.81 -4.50 -24.54
N ASP A 138 -30.20 -4.38 -23.27
CA ASP A 138 -30.91 -5.43 -22.51
C ASP A 138 -31.98 -4.77 -21.61
N ALA A 139 -33.20 -4.63 -22.12
CA ALA A 139 -34.31 -4.01 -21.39
C ALA A 139 -34.58 -4.75 -20.08
N GLY A 140 -34.64 -4.04 -18.94
CA GLY A 140 -34.74 -4.59 -17.59
C GLY A 140 -33.45 -5.31 -17.15
N GLY A 141 -32.34 -5.11 -17.86
CA GLY A 141 -31.07 -5.74 -17.57
C GLY A 141 -30.48 -5.27 -16.24
N TRP A 142 -30.63 -3.99 -15.92
CA TRP A 142 -30.15 -3.44 -14.66
C TRP A 142 -30.77 -4.13 -13.44
N GLU A 143 -32.11 -4.22 -13.39
CA GLU A 143 -32.81 -4.89 -12.29
C GLU A 143 -32.37 -6.34 -12.12
N ARG A 144 -32.25 -7.09 -13.23
CA ARG A 144 -31.81 -8.48 -13.18
C ARG A 144 -30.36 -8.60 -12.73
N THR A 145 -29.48 -7.71 -13.15
CA THR A 145 -28.07 -7.67 -12.70
C THR A 145 -27.98 -7.40 -11.19
N ILE A 146 -28.77 -6.46 -10.66
CA ILE A 146 -28.83 -6.18 -9.22
C ILE A 146 -29.39 -7.39 -8.46
N GLN A 147 -30.45 -8.04 -8.94
CA GLN A 147 -31.00 -9.25 -8.32
C GLN A 147 -29.96 -10.38 -8.27
N GLY A 148 -29.24 -10.62 -9.37
CA GLY A 148 -28.17 -11.60 -9.43
C GLY A 148 -27.00 -11.26 -8.52
N THR A 149 -26.63 -9.98 -8.43
CA THR A 149 -25.60 -9.48 -7.50
C THR A 149 -25.98 -9.75 -6.04
N ARG A 150 -27.24 -9.45 -5.67
CA ARG A 150 -27.78 -9.75 -4.34
C ARG A 150 -27.75 -11.25 -4.04
N ALA A 151 -28.18 -12.07 -4.99
CA ALA A 151 -28.18 -13.53 -4.87
C ALA A 151 -26.76 -14.09 -4.63
N LEU A 152 -25.77 -13.60 -5.35
CA LEU A 152 -24.37 -13.99 -5.16
C LEU A 152 -23.83 -13.60 -3.77
N LEU A 153 -24.12 -12.37 -3.32
CA LEU A 153 -23.74 -11.91 -1.97
C LEU A 153 -24.41 -12.76 -0.88
N GLN A 154 -25.71 -13.05 -1.02
CA GLN A 154 -26.45 -13.90 -0.09
C GLN A 154 -25.92 -15.33 -0.03
N ALA A 155 -25.43 -15.86 -1.15
CA ALA A 155 -24.80 -17.18 -1.23
C ALA A 155 -23.35 -17.19 -0.69
N GLY A 156 -22.83 -16.07 -0.19
CA GLY A 156 -21.49 -15.96 0.35
C GLY A 156 -20.37 -15.88 -0.72
N VAL A 157 -20.74 -15.63 -1.98
CA VAL A 157 -19.76 -15.42 -3.06
C VAL A 157 -19.21 -14.00 -2.97
N THR A 158 -17.89 -13.84 -3.01
CA THR A 158 -17.26 -12.52 -3.10
C THR A 158 -17.65 -11.86 -4.42
N VAL A 159 -18.18 -10.64 -4.37
CA VAL A 159 -18.55 -9.90 -5.58
C VAL A 159 -17.58 -8.75 -5.81
N GLU A 160 -17.03 -8.69 -7.03
CA GLU A 160 -16.29 -7.56 -7.58
C GLU A 160 -17.12 -6.96 -8.73
N ILE A 161 -17.24 -5.64 -8.79
CA ILE A 161 -17.94 -4.97 -9.90
C ILE A 161 -16.94 -4.58 -10.97
N VAL A 162 -17.26 -4.85 -12.23
CA VAL A 162 -16.50 -4.39 -13.39
C VAL A 162 -17.30 -3.26 -14.07
N CYS A 163 -16.70 -2.08 -14.13
CA CYS A 163 -17.34 -0.88 -14.66
C CYS A 163 -16.58 -0.37 -15.89
N ALA A 164 -17.15 -0.55 -17.07
CA ALA A 164 -16.60 0.01 -18.30
C ALA A 164 -16.92 1.51 -18.37
N LEU A 165 -15.87 2.33 -18.47
CA LEU A 165 -15.93 3.77 -18.62
C LEU A 165 -15.89 4.13 -20.09
N THR A 166 -17.02 4.53 -20.63
CA THR A 166 -17.22 4.83 -22.05
C THR A 166 -17.91 6.18 -22.22
N ARG A 167 -18.04 6.64 -23.44
CA ARG A 167 -18.75 7.87 -23.74
C ARG A 167 -20.20 7.83 -23.23
N SER A 168 -20.88 6.70 -23.39
CA SER A 168 -22.26 6.50 -22.94
C SER A 168 -22.40 6.30 -21.42
N THR A 169 -21.34 5.92 -20.70
CA THR A 169 -21.38 5.65 -19.25
C THR A 169 -20.69 6.70 -18.40
N ARG A 170 -20.01 7.68 -19.00
CA ARG A 170 -19.17 8.66 -18.29
C ARG A 170 -19.90 9.40 -17.17
N ASP A 171 -21.14 9.82 -17.43
CA ASP A 171 -21.95 10.58 -16.47
C ASP A 171 -22.75 9.68 -15.52
N LEU A 172 -22.79 8.37 -15.79
CA LEU A 172 -23.51 7.37 -15.00
C LEU A 172 -22.60 6.62 -14.02
N ALA A 173 -21.37 6.33 -14.43
CA ALA A 173 -20.42 5.53 -13.65
C ALA A 173 -20.14 6.11 -12.25
N PRO A 174 -19.94 7.44 -12.07
CA PRO A 174 -19.73 8.02 -10.74
C PRO A 174 -20.93 7.89 -9.79
N LEU A 175 -22.14 7.74 -10.32
CA LEU A 175 -23.37 7.59 -9.54
C LEU A 175 -23.60 6.12 -9.08
N MET A 176 -22.93 5.17 -9.72
CA MET A 176 -23.12 3.73 -9.52
C MET A 176 -22.80 3.27 -8.09
N PRO A 177 -21.73 3.70 -7.39
CA PRO A 177 -21.43 3.20 -6.04
C PRO A 177 -22.56 3.43 -5.04
N ALA A 178 -23.16 4.62 -5.03
CA ALA A 178 -24.27 4.95 -4.15
C ALA A 178 -25.51 4.10 -4.43
N ALA A 179 -25.89 4.01 -5.72
CA ALA A 179 -27.04 3.23 -6.16
C ALA A 179 -26.87 1.73 -5.87
N LEU A 180 -25.66 1.22 -6.11
CA LEU A 180 -25.33 -0.18 -5.84
C LEU A 180 -25.48 -0.52 -4.35
N ILE A 181 -24.93 0.29 -3.45
CA ILE A 181 -25.06 0.07 -2.00
C ILE A 181 -26.51 0.14 -1.56
N ALA A 182 -27.27 1.10 -2.07
CA ALA A 182 -28.71 1.19 -1.78
C ALA A 182 -29.48 -0.03 -2.29
N ALA A 183 -29.14 -0.51 -3.49
CA ALA A 183 -29.83 -1.63 -4.11
C ALA A 183 -29.48 -3.00 -3.48
N VAL A 184 -28.23 -3.23 -3.06
CA VAL A 184 -27.88 -4.50 -2.40
C VAL A 184 -28.33 -4.54 -0.94
N GLY A 185 -28.49 -3.39 -0.27
CA GLY A 185 -28.98 -3.30 1.11
C GLY A 185 -28.10 -4.07 2.10
N ASP A 186 -28.73 -4.80 3.02
CA ASP A 186 -28.06 -5.51 4.12
C ASP A 186 -27.48 -6.88 3.75
N VAL A 187 -27.66 -7.34 2.50
CA VAL A 187 -27.22 -8.69 2.10
C VAL A 187 -25.69 -8.82 1.94
N GLY A 188 -24.99 -7.70 1.91
CA GLY A 188 -23.53 -7.66 1.79
C GLY A 188 -23.05 -6.46 0.99
N ARG A 189 -21.72 -6.38 0.78
CA ARG A 189 -21.11 -5.32 0.00
C ARG A 189 -20.18 -5.90 -1.06
N PRO A 190 -20.09 -5.32 -2.25
CA PRO A 190 -19.06 -5.65 -3.22
C PRO A 190 -17.68 -5.36 -2.62
N GLN A 191 -16.73 -6.23 -2.91
CA GLN A 191 -15.34 -6.11 -2.40
C GLN A 191 -14.60 -4.96 -3.06
N THR A 192 -14.80 -4.76 -4.37
CA THR A 192 -14.13 -3.74 -5.16
C THR A 192 -14.98 -3.32 -6.36
N ILE A 193 -14.67 -2.14 -6.89
CA ILE A 193 -15.07 -1.73 -8.24
C ILE A 193 -13.81 -1.66 -9.08
N GLU A 194 -13.78 -2.36 -10.21
CA GLU A 194 -12.70 -2.31 -11.19
C GLU A 194 -13.16 -1.51 -12.41
N ALA A 195 -12.54 -0.35 -12.62
CA ALA A 195 -12.77 0.46 -13.80
C ALA A 195 -12.03 -0.12 -15.01
N VAL A 196 -12.69 -0.22 -16.13
CA VAL A 196 -12.12 -0.58 -17.44
C VAL A 196 -12.31 0.61 -18.37
N VAL A 197 -11.24 1.09 -18.98
CA VAL A 197 -11.31 2.15 -20.02
C VAL A 197 -11.03 1.49 -21.36
N PRO A 198 -12.05 1.15 -22.14
CA PRO A 198 -11.86 0.50 -23.43
C PRO A 198 -11.07 1.39 -24.39
N CYS A 199 -10.06 0.84 -25.03
CA CYS A 199 -9.31 1.47 -26.11
C CYS A 199 -9.07 0.48 -27.27
N ASP A 200 -9.74 -0.65 -27.23
CA ASP A 200 -9.78 -1.68 -28.26
C ASP A 200 -11.23 -2.14 -28.46
N GLY A 201 -11.53 -2.74 -29.59
CA GLY A 201 -12.86 -3.23 -29.90
C GLY A 201 -13.52 -2.50 -31.07
N PRO A 202 -14.68 -2.98 -31.52
CA PRO A 202 -15.28 -2.61 -32.80
C PRO A 202 -15.96 -1.25 -32.81
N ASN A 203 -16.15 -0.62 -31.66
CA ASN A 203 -16.89 0.65 -31.58
C ASN A 203 -16.05 1.81 -30.98
N PRO A 204 -15.14 2.41 -31.76
CA PRO A 204 -14.33 3.54 -31.29
C PRO A 204 -15.14 4.77 -30.86
N THR A 205 -16.41 4.89 -31.27
CA THR A 205 -17.28 6.01 -30.88
C THR A 205 -17.62 5.98 -29.40
N GLU A 206 -17.53 4.82 -28.74
CA GLU A 206 -17.72 4.66 -27.31
C GLU A 206 -16.45 4.95 -26.50
N TRP A 207 -15.28 5.06 -27.12
CA TRP A 207 -14.04 5.27 -26.40
C TRP A 207 -13.96 6.69 -25.84
N LEU A 208 -13.41 6.80 -24.64
CA LEU A 208 -13.03 8.07 -24.02
C LEU A 208 -11.58 8.40 -24.38
N ASP A 209 -11.32 9.67 -24.65
CA ASP A 209 -9.95 10.14 -24.59
C ASP A 209 -9.41 10.07 -23.15
N TYR A 210 -8.09 10.05 -22.99
CA TYR A 210 -7.48 9.89 -21.68
C TYR A 210 -7.77 11.03 -20.70
N PRO A 211 -7.83 12.32 -21.10
CA PRO A 211 -8.29 13.40 -20.24
C PRO A 211 -9.70 13.17 -19.69
N ALA A 212 -10.67 12.87 -20.56
CA ALA A 212 -12.04 12.57 -20.12
C ALA A 212 -12.11 11.33 -19.23
N ALA A 213 -11.38 10.27 -19.56
CA ALA A 213 -11.30 9.07 -18.73
C ALA A 213 -10.71 9.37 -17.34
N ALA A 214 -9.72 10.26 -17.25
CA ALA A 214 -9.12 10.68 -15.99
C ALA A 214 -10.10 11.47 -15.11
N GLU A 215 -10.95 12.31 -15.70
CA GLU A 215 -12.02 13.01 -14.96
C GLU A 215 -13.02 12.03 -14.37
N VAL A 216 -13.57 11.11 -15.19
CA VAL A 216 -14.51 10.09 -14.74
C VAL A 216 -13.90 9.21 -13.66
N LEU A 217 -12.63 8.81 -13.81
CA LEU A 217 -11.92 8.02 -12.79
C LEU A 217 -11.82 8.77 -11.45
N ARG A 218 -11.59 10.08 -11.47
CA ARG A 218 -11.54 10.90 -10.25
C ARG A 218 -12.90 11.01 -9.57
N GLU A 219 -13.95 11.24 -10.32
CA GLU A 219 -15.31 11.31 -9.80
C GLU A 219 -15.75 9.95 -9.23
N LEU A 220 -15.47 8.87 -9.95
CA LEU A 220 -15.76 7.52 -9.51
C LEU A 220 -14.95 7.16 -8.24
N ASP A 221 -13.68 7.57 -8.15
CA ASP A 221 -12.86 7.37 -6.94
C ASP A 221 -13.45 8.09 -5.72
N LEU A 222 -13.89 9.34 -5.89
CA LEU A 222 -14.56 10.08 -4.82
C LEU A 222 -15.84 9.39 -4.36
N ALA A 223 -16.67 8.93 -5.30
CA ALA A 223 -17.89 8.19 -4.99
C ALA A 223 -17.60 6.84 -4.30
N CYS A 224 -16.61 6.11 -4.77
CA CYS A 224 -16.18 4.85 -4.15
C CYS A 224 -15.69 5.06 -2.71
N ARG A 225 -14.88 6.10 -2.47
CA ARG A 225 -14.40 6.45 -1.13
C ARG A 225 -15.52 6.84 -0.18
N ALA A 226 -16.53 7.57 -0.67
CA ALA A 226 -17.70 7.94 0.14
C ALA A 226 -18.45 6.71 0.68
N HIS A 227 -18.40 5.61 -0.05
CA HIS A 227 -19.07 4.35 0.30
C HIS A 227 -18.10 3.26 0.79
N ALA A 228 -16.83 3.58 1.04
CA ALA A 228 -15.79 2.65 1.49
C ALA A 228 -15.61 1.42 0.57
N ILE A 229 -15.76 1.60 -0.74
CA ILE A 229 -15.50 0.57 -1.75
C ILE A 229 -14.17 0.90 -2.43
N PRO A 230 -13.16 0.03 -2.41
CA PRO A 230 -11.92 0.26 -3.14
C PRO A 230 -12.14 0.34 -4.65
N LEU A 231 -11.62 1.39 -5.30
CA LEU A 231 -11.55 1.47 -6.75
C LEU A 231 -10.23 0.87 -7.24
N ARG A 232 -10.28 0.13 -8.33
CA ARG A 232 -9.13 -0.39 -9.08
C ARG A 232 -9.23 0.01 -10.55
N LEU A 233 -8.09 0.10 -11.21
CA LEU A 233 -8.02 0.17 -12.66
C LEU A 233 -7.64 -1.20 -13.21
N ALA A 234 -8.38 -1.67 -14.20
CA ALA A 234 -8.11 -2.97 -14.81
C ALA A 234 -6.68 -3.02 -15.39
N PRO A 235 -5.96 -4.14 -15.22
CA PRO A 235 -4.64 -4.29 -15.82
C PRO A 235 -4.71 -4.03 -17.33
N ASN A 236 -3.77 -3.28 -17.83
CA ASN A 236 -3.65 -2.96 -19.26
C ASN A 236 -4.77 -2.07 -19.83
N SER A 237 -5.51 -1.40 -19.00
CA SER A 237 -6.60 -0.51 -19.35
C SER A 237 -6.33 0.92 -18.87
N GLY A 238 -6.85 1.89 -19.60
CA GLY A 238 -6.90 3.27 -19.20
C GLY A 238 -5.62 4.11 -19.40
N PRO A 239 -5.68 5.36 -18.95
CA PRO A 239 -4.60 6.33 -19.13
C PRO A 239 -3.38 5.99 -18.27
N PRO A 240 -2.16 6.41 -18.67
CA PRO A 240 -0.99 6.33 -17.82
C PRO A 240 -1.10 7.31 -16.64
N PRO A 241 -0.33 7.11 -15.55
CA PRO A 241 -0.43 7.96 -14.35
C PRO A 241 -0.09 9.44 -14.59
N CYS A 242 0.70 9.74 -15.61
CA CYS A 242 1.08 11.10 -16.00
C CYS A 242 -0.02 11.89 -16.71
N ILE A 243 -1.20 11.30 -16.95
CA ILE A 243 -2.38 12.03 -17.41
C ILE A 243 -2.92 12.98 -16.34
N PHE A 244 -2.73 12.64 -15.07
CA PHE A 244 -3.21 13.45 -13.96
C PHE A 244 -2.23 14.59 -13.67
N PRO A 245 -2.74 15.83 -13.50
CA PRO A 245 -1.90 16.94 -13.04
C PRO A 245 -1.21 16.63 -11.71
N PRO A 246 -0.05 17.21 -11.43
CA PRO A 246 0.62 17.10 -10.14
C PRO A 246 -0.34 17.38 -8.98
N ARG A 247 -0.26 16.58 -7.90
CA ARG A 247 -1.14 16.62 -6.70
C ARG A 247 -2.60 16.21 -6.91
N ARG A 248 -3.04 15.88 -8.13
CA ARG A 248 -4.40 15.41 -8.44
C ARG A 248 -4.45 13.96 -8.91
N GLY A 249 -3.33 13.26 -8.86
CA GLY A 249 -3.22 11.87 -9.31
C GLY A 249 -3.95 10.87 -8.43
N LEU A 250 -4.22 9.69 -9.00
CA LEU A 250 -4.81 8.53 -8.33
C LEU A 250 -3.75 7.39 -8.23
N PRO A 251 -2.71 7.54 -7.42
CA PRO A 251 -1.58 6.60 -7.40
C PRO A 251 -1.98 5.18 -6.99
N HIS A 252 -3.04 5.02 -6.20
CA HIS A 252 -3.54 3.71 -5.77
C HIS A 252 -4.14 2.86 -6.90
N LEU A 253 -4.45 3.47 -8.06
CA LEU A 253 -4.91 2.74 -9.24
C LEU A 253 -3.77 2.02 -9.98
N TYR A 254 -2.51 2.36 -9.72
CA TYR A 254 -1.36 1.89 -10.48
C TYR A 254 -0.48 0.95 -9.67
N LYS A 255 0.06 -0.06 -10.37
CA LYS A 255 0.99 -1.06 -9.86
C LYS A 255 2.17 -1.18 -10.82
N LEU A 256 3.03 -0.18 -10.82
CA LEU A 256 4.16 -0.14 -11.72
C LEU A 256 5.38 -0.81 -11.07
N SER A 257 5.87 -1.88 -11.67
CA SER A 257 7.04 -2.62 -11.19
C SER A 257 8.25 -2.36 -12.07
N PRO A 258 9.47 -2.28 -11.50
CA PRO A 258 10.70 -2.18 -12.29
C PRO A 258 10.80 -3.32 -13.29
N GLY A 259 11.25 -3.02 -14.51
CA GLY A 259 11.38 -4.02 -15.57
C GLY A 259 10.04 -4.58 -16.08
N ALA A 260 8.92 -3.91 -15.77
CA ALA A 260 7.64 -4.26 -16.38
C ALA A 260 7.79 -4.21 -17.90
N ARG A 261 7.46 -5.32 -18.56
CA ARG A 261 7.64 -5.47 -20.02
C ARG A 261 6.94 -4.34 -20.76
N GLN A 262 7.67 -3.73 -21.69
CA GLN A 262 7.06 -2.93 -22.73
C GLN A 262 5.97 -3.75 -23.39
N ARG A 263 4.77 -3.23 -23.39
CA ARG A 263 3.65 -3.89 -24.06
C ARG A 263 3.81 -3.69 -25.56
N PRO A 264 3.64 -4.73 -26.38
CA PRO A 264 3.88 -4.64 -27.83
C PRO A 264 3.05 -3.56 -28.52
N ASN A 265 1.89 -3.21 -27.96
CA ASN A 265 0.95 -2.22 -28.53
C ASN A 265 0.96 -0.89 -27.77
N HIS A 266 2.07 -0.57 -27.07
CA HIS A 266 2.24 0.71 -26.36
C HIS A 266 3.56 1.35 -26.79
N GLN A 267 3.62 2.68 -26.71
CA GLN A 267 4.84 3.41 -27.05
C GLN A 267 5.06 4.60 -26.12
N HIS A 268 6.32 4.90 -25.89
CA HIS A 268 6.73 6.12 -25.23
C HIS A 268 6.72 7.30 -26.21
N VAL A 269 6.26 8.44 -25.74
CA VAL A 269 6.29 9.72 -26.47
C VAL A 269 7.40 10.62 -25.91
N ALA A 270 7.66 11.78 -26.56
CA ALA A 270 8.74 12.67 -26.15
C ALA A 270 8.70 13.06 -24.66
N ALA A 271 7.52 13.28 -24.09
CA ALA A 271 7.36 13.57 -22.67
C ALA A 271 7.89 12.46 -21.73
N CYS A 272 7.95 11.21 -22.19
CA CYS A 272 8.45 10.09 -21.38
C CYS A 272 9.97 10.15 -21.14
N GLN A 273 10.72 10.94 -21.92
CA GLN A 273 12.19 11.06 -21.78
C GLN A 273 12.61 11.67 -20.43
N SER A 274 11.76 12.55 -19.87
CA SER A 274 12.01 13.16 -18.55
C SER A 274 11.32 12.43 -17.40
N CYS A 275 10.65 11.31 -17.67
CA CYS A 275 9.84 10.59 -16.68
C CYS A 275 10.65 9.49 -15.99
N ILE A 276 10.76 9.55 -14.66
CA ILE A 276 11.47 8.53 -13.86
C ILE A 276 10.72 7.18 -13.77
N LEU A 277 9.52 7.07 -14.35
CA LEU A 277 8.76 5.83 -14.47
C LEU A 277 8.89 5.17 -15.85
N ALA A 278 9.71 5.69 -16.74
CA ALA A 278 9.85 5.15 -18.10
C ALA A 278 10.30 3.68 -18.13
N ASP A 279 11.06 3.24 -17.10
CA ASP A 279 11.51 1.86 -16.93
C ASP A 279 10.40 0.87 -16.52
N ARG A 280 9.23 1.37 -16.10
CA ARG A 280 8.14 0.58 -15.52
C ARG A 280 6.75 0.91 -16.07
N CYS A 281 6.63 1.95 -16.87
CA CYS A 281 5.41 2.36 -17.55
C CYS A 281 5.48 2.00 -19.02
N SER A 282 4.41 1.44 -19.57
CA SER A 282 4.36 1.08 -21.01
C SER A 282 4.16 2.29 -21.94
N GLY A 283 3.86 3.46 -21.40
CA GLY A 283 3.50 4.63 -22.21
C GLY A 283 2.04 4.65 -22.63
N LEU A 284 1.76 5.14 -23.83
CA LEU A 284 0.43 5.26 -24.40
C LEU A 284 0.12 4.06 -25.32
N ALA A 285 -1.13 3.61 -25.33
CA ALA A 285 -1.55 2.58 -26.26
C ALA A 285 -1.46 3.09 -27.71
N ALA A 286 -0.86 2.30 -28.60
CA ALA A 286 -0.69 2.69 -29.99
C ALA A 286 -2.03 2.91 -30.69
N VAL A 287 -3.02 2.09 -30.39
CA VAL A 287 -4.38 2.22 -30.92
C VAL A 287 -5.07 3.48 -30.44
N TYR A 288 -4.80 3.94 -29.23
CA TYR A 288 -5.29 5.23 -28.72
C TYR A 288 -4.79 6.39 -29.61
N LEU A 289 -3.49 6.41 -29.92
CA LEU A 289 -2.88 7.45 -30.73
C LEU A 289 -3.33 7.45 -32.21
N GLN A 290 -3.95 6.39 -32.67
CA GLN A 290 -4.59 6.32 -33.98
C GLN A 290 -5.96 7.01 -34.02
N HIS A 291 -6.65 7.12 -32.87
CA HIS A 291 -8.00 7.63 -32.77
C HIS A 291 -8.08 9.00 -32.08
N PHE A 292 -7.12 9.31 -31.21
CA PHE A 292 -7.10 10.54 -30.43
C PHE A 292 -5.74 11.25 -30.59
N PRO A 293 -5.72 12.58 -30.54
CA PRO A 293 -4.47 13.32 -30.46
C PRO A 293 -3.68 12.94 -29.18
N PRO A 294 -2.35 13.07 -29.18
CA PRO A 294 -1.57 12.92 -27.98
C PRO A 294 -2.10 13.84 -26.87
N PRO A 295 -2.41 13.31 -25.68
CA PRO A 295 -2.91 14.13 -24.59
C PRO A 295 -1.79 14.96 -23.97
N GLU A 296 -2.15 16.00 -23.23
CA GLU A 296 -1.21 16.66 -22.32
C GLU A 296 -0.76 15.67 -21.24
N LEU A 297 0.54 15.54 -21.07
CA LEU A 297 1.14 14.63 -20.10
C LEU A 297 1.96 15.42 -19.10
N HIS A 298 1.91 15.00 -17.85
CA HIS A 298 2.71 15.53 -16.73
C HIS A 298 3.74 14.48 -16.31
N PRO A 299 4.95 14.46 -16.90
CA PRO A 299 5.98 13.47 -16.57
C PRO A 299 6.23 13.42 -15.07
N ILE A 300 6.34 12.22 -14.54
CA ILE A 300 6.64 12.03 -13.12
C ILE A 300 8.15 12.21 -12.94
N THR A 301 8.53 13.23 -12.20
CA THR A 301 9.93 13.57 -11.90
C THR A 301 10.24 13.48 -10.41
N ASP A 302 9.22 13.25 -9.57
CA ASP A 302 9.32 13.17 -8.13
C ASP A 302 9.40 11.72 -7.64
N GLU A 303 10.46 11.39 -6.90
CA GLU A 303 10.70 10.07 -6.32
C GLU A 303 9.60 9.60 -5.36
N LYS A 304 8.94 10.51 -4.68
CA LYS A 304 7.81 10.19 -3.81
C LYS A 304 6.59 9.72 -4.62
N ALA A 305 6.33 10.36 -5.77
CA ALA A 305 5.29 9.90 -6.70
C ALA A 305 5.66 8.53 -7.30
N ARG A 306 6.93 8.32 -7.70
CA ARG A 306 7.43 7.01 -8.15
C ARG A 306 7.16 5.91 -7.14
N ARG A 307 7.48 6.14 -5.89
CA ARG A 307 7.26 5.20 -4.80
C ARG A 307 5.78 4.84 -4.61
N ARG A 308 4.90 5.83 -4.67
CA ARG A 308 3.44 5.64 -4.52
C ARG A 308 2.81 4.87 -5.69
N LEU A 309 3.39 4.97 -6.88
CA LEU A 309 2.93 4.30 -8.08
C LEU A 309 3.47 2.87 -8.21
N SER A 310 4.52 2.53 -7.45
CA SER A 310 5.20 1.24 -7.50
C SER A 310 4.65 0.30 -6.43
N MET A 311 3.73 -0.59 -6.82
CA MET A 311 3.23 -1.64 -5.94
C MET A 311 3.81 -2.99 -6.35
N LEU A 312 4.43 -3.68 -5.38
CA LEU A 312 5.10 -4.96 -5.60
C LEU A 312 4.16 -6.16 -5.41
N ARG A 313 2.93 -5.94 -4.88
CA ARG A 313 1.97 -7.02 -4.53
C ARG A 313 0.53 -6.64 -4.88
N PRO A 314 -0.38 -7.61 -5.04
CA PRO A 314 -1.81 -7.35 -5.10
C PRO A 314 -2.29 -6.54 -3.90
N LEU A 315 -3.26 -5.64 -4.10
CA LEU A 315 -3.71 -4.70 -3.07
C LEU A 315 -4.10 -5.34 -1.73
N PRO A 316 -4.86 -6.45 -1.66
CA PRO A 316 -5.18 -7.08 -0.38
C PRO A 316 -3.93 -7.62 0.36
N GLU A 317 -2.98 -8.19 -0.37
CA GLU A 317 -1.72 -8.68 0.21
C GLU A 317 -0.84 -7.53 0.69
N GLN A 318 -0.82 -6.40 -0.04
CA GLN A 318 -0.08 -5.22 0.36
C GLN A 318 -0.67 -4.62 1.65
N ILE A 319 -2.00 -4.50 1.73
CA ILE A 319 -2.69 -4.05 2.95
C ILE A 319 -2.38 -5.00 4.12
N ALA A 320 -2.53 -6.30 3.94
CA ALA A 320 -2.28 -7.28 4.99
C ALA A 320 -0.83 -7.24 5.49
N ARG A 321 0.13 -7.07 4.58
CA ARG A 321 1.55 -6.95 4.93
C ARG A 321 1.87 -5.67 5.68
N GLU A 322 1.23 -4.56 5.29
CA GLU A 322 1.49 -3.26 5.92
C GLU A 322 0.62 -2.98 7.14
N LEU A 323 -0.43 -3.77 7.37
CA LEU A 323 -1.35 -3.59 8.49
C LEU A 323 -0.63 -3.71 9.84
N VAL A 324 0.31 -4.64 9.93
CA VAL A 324 1.12 -4.86 11.12
C VAL A 324 2.60 -4.88 10.75
N ALA A 325 3.40 -4.16 11.50
CA ALA A 325 4.85 -4.26 11.48
C ALA A 325 5.33 -4.63 12.89
N GLU A 326 6.34 -5.47 12.95
CA GLU A 326 7.00 -5.81 14.21
C GLU A 326 8.24 -4.94 14.37
N SER A 327 8.46 -4.47 15.58
CA SER A 327 9.65 -3.76 15.99
C SER A 327 10.13 -4.29 17.32
N MET A 328 11.36 -4.02 17.64
CA MET A 328 11.95 -4.39 18.91
C MET A 328 12.53 -3.15 19.56
N THR A 329 12.25 -3.00 20.84
CA THR A 329 12.91 -2.04 21.72
C THR A 329 13.56 -2.82 22.88
N VAL A 330 14.58 -2.23 23.51
CA VAL A 330 15.22 -2.83 24.67
C VAL A 330 14.66 -2.13 25.91
N GLY A 331 14.12 -2.92 26.83
CA GLY A 331 13.65 -2.40 28.11
C GLY A 331 14.80 -1.97 29.03
N ALA A 332 14.49 -1.23 30.09
CA ALA A 332 15.48 -0.79 31.07
C ALA A 332 16.19 -1.96 31.79
N ASP A 333 15.63 -3.17 31.72
CA ASP A 333 16.18 -4.42 32.24
C ASP A 333 17.08 -5.17 31.23
N GLY A 334 17.34 -4.55 30.06
CA GLY A 334 18.14 -5.14 28.98
C GLY A 334 17.40 -6.24 28.17
N ARG A 335 16.12 -6.49 28.45
CA ARG A 335 15.34 -7.50 27.74
C ARG A 335 14.67 -6.91 26.51
N PRO A 336 14.62 -7.65 25.39
CA PRO A 336 13.90 -7.20 24.23
C PRO A 336 12.39 -7.18 24.50
N THR A 337 11.76 -6.04 24.18
CA THR A 337 10.30 -5.88 24.15
C THR A 337 9.87 -5.80 22.69
N TYR A 338 8.94 -6.65 22.33
CA TYR A 338 8.43 -6.69 20.97
C TYR A 338 7.20 -5.80 20.82
N ASP A 339 7.24 -4.93 19.85
CA ASP A 339 6.17 -4.01 19.52
C ASP A 339 5.40 -4.52 18.30
N ALA A 340 4.08 -4.60 18.43
CA ALA A 340 3.20 -4.78 17.30
C ALA A 340 2.67 -3.41 16.86
N ILE A 341 3.24 -2.86 15.79
CA ILE A 341 2.84 -1.57 15.21
C ILE A 341 1.66 -1.81 14.28
N VAL A 342 0.46 -1.51 14.75
CA VAL A 342 -0.80 -1.71 14.02
C VAL A 342 -1.19 -0.43 13.30
N ARG A 343 -1.24 -0.45 11.97
CA ARG A 343 -1.64 0.69 11.15
C ARG A 343 -3.15 0.69 10.93
N ILE A 344 -3.87 1.45 11.76
CA ILE A 344 -5.34 1.53 11.71
C ILE A 344 -5.87 2.33 10.52
N ASN A 345 -5.01 3.04 9.81
CA ASN A 345 -5.21 3.64 8.49
C ASN A 345 -3.86 3.84 7.79
N PHE A 346 -3.89 4.25 6.51
CA PHE A 346 -2.68 4.55 5.75
C PHE A 346 -2.59 6.03 5.36
N HIS A 347 -3.68 6.80 5.42
CA HIS A 347 -3.67 8.23 5.11
C HIS A 347 -2.91 9.04 6.15
N CYS A 348 -2.27 10.12 5.69
CA CYS A 348 -1.56 11.05 6.56
C CYS A 348 -1.87 12.50 6.15
N ASN A 349 -1.88 13.40 7.12
CA ASN A 349 -1.97 14.85 6.94
C ASN A 349 -0.60 15.52 6.74
N GLN A 350 0.48 14.74 6.74
CA GLN A 350 1.84 15.16 6.37
C GLN A 350 2.35 14.36 5.18
N ALA A 351 3.42 14.85 4.55
CA ALA A 351 3.92 14.33 3.29
C ALA A 351 5.44 14.08 3.28
N CYS A 352 5.99 13.67 4.44
CA CYS A 352 7.43 13.45 4.66
C CYS A 352 8.08 12.62 3.54
N ALA A 353 9.20 13.12 2.99
CA ALA A 353 9.90 12.47 1.88
C ALA A 353 10.45 11.07 2.24
N PHE A 354 10.89 10.89 3.48
CA PHE A 354 11.44 9.62 3.99
C PHE A 354 10.38 8.63 4.49
N CYS A 355 9.07 8.98 4.43
CA CYS A 355 8.02 8.11 4.97
C CYS A 355 7.99 6.76 4.23
N PHE A 356 8.08 5.66 4.94
CA PHE A 356 8.02 4.29 4.40
C PHE A 356 6.61 3.68 4.43
N VAL A 357 5.61 4.41 4.96
CA VAL A 357 4.22 3.97 4.93
C VAL A 357 3.62 4.25 3.56
N SER A 358 2.91 3.29 2.99
CA SER A 358 2.21 3.42 1.71
C SER A 358 0.91 4.22 1.87
N THR A 359 1.03 5.54 2.05
CA THR A 359 -0.08 6.45 2.37
C THR A 359 -1.19 6.52 1.33
N HIS A 360 -1.03 5.85 0.20
CA HIS A 360 -2.01 5.72 -0.88
C HIS A 360 -2.92 4.49 -0.76
N LEU A 361 -2.63 3.58 0.18
CA LEU A 361 -3.47 2.41 0.38
C LEU A 361 -4.82 2.79 1.00
N PRO A 362 -5.90 2.12 0.61
CA PRO A 362 -7.16 2.21 1.36
C PRO A 362 -6.98 1.59 2.74
N PRO A 363 -7.78 1.99 3.74
CA PRO A 363 -7.71 1.41 5.07
C PRO A 363 -8.01 -0.10 5.02
N ALA A 364 -7.43 -0.85 5.95
CA ALA A 364 -7.85 -2.22 6.21
C ALA A 364 -9.30 -2.25 6.73
N THR A 365 -9.95 -3.40 6.64
CA THR A 365 -11.29 -3.57 7.24
C THR A 365 -11.20 -3.54 8.77
N ASP A 366 -12.26 -3.09 9.43
CA ASP A 366 -12.34 -3.08 10.89
C ASP A 366 -12.08 -4.47 11.49
N ALA A 367 -12.64 -5.53 10.87
CA ALA A 367 -12.41 -6.90 11.29
C ALA A 367 -10.92 -7.32 11.21
N ALA A 368 -10.20 -6.87 10.19
CA ALA A 368 -8.77 -7.15 10.06
C ALA A 368 -7.96 -6.38 11.13
N ILE A 369 -8.31 -5.12 11.40
CA ILE A 369 -7.66 -4.32 12.46
C ILE A 369 -7.90 -4.96 13.83
N GLU A 370 -9.13 -5.33 14.13
CA GLU A 370 -9.48 -6.00 15.38
C GLU A 370 -8.71 -7.31 15.55
N ALA A 371 -8.66 -8.15 14.51
CA ALA A 371 -7.97 -9.43 14.55
C ALA A 371 -6.48 -9.28 14.89
N VAL A 372 -5.78 -8.30 14.28
CA VAL A 372 -4.34 -8.08 14.55
C VAL A 372 -4.09 -7.48 15.94
N ILE A 373 -4.97 -6.60 16.43
CA ILE A 373 -4.88 -6.07 17.81
C ILE A 373 -5.03 -7.22 18.83
N ARG A 374 -6.03 -8.08 18.66
CA ARG A 374 -6.24 -9.25 19.55
C ARG A 374 -5.07 -10.22 19.49
N ALA A 375 -4.57 -10.53 18.30
CA ALA A 375 -3.42 -11.40 18.11
C ALA A 375 -2.14 -10.83 18.76
N ALA A 376 -1.92 -9.52 18.69
CA ALA A 376 -0.80 -8.85 19.36
C ALA A 376 -0.91 -8.97 20.91
N GLY A 377 -2.11 -8.76 21.47
CA GLY A 377 -2.37 -8.94 22.90
C GLY A 377 -2.11 -10.38 23.36
N GLN A 378 -2.56 -11.38 22.60
CA GLN A 378 -2.32 -12.80 22.91
C GLN A 378 -0.83 -13.16 22.91
N ARG A 379 -0.02 -12.54 22.05
CA ARG A 379 1.44 -12.73 22.03
C ARG A 379 2.18 -12.00 23.14
N GLY A 380 1.50 -11.14 23.91
CA GLY A 380 2.13 -10.29 24.93
C GLY A 380 2.97 -9.16 24.35
N SER A 381 2.77 -8.81 23.06
CA SER A 381 3.46 -7.68 22.43
C SER A 381 2.90 -6.36 22.94
N ARG A 382 3.75 -5.34 23.07
CA ARG A 382 3.26 -3.96 23.28
C ARG A 382 2.54 -3.51 22.01
N ILE A 383 1.31 -3.04 22.15
CA ILE A 383 0.50 -2.58 21.01
C ILE A 383 0.79 -1.09 20.76
N VAL A 384 1.30 -0.80 19.57
CA VAL A 384 1.54 0.56 19.08
C VAL A 384 0.51 0.85 17.99
N LEU A 385 -0.46 1.72 18.28
CA LEU A 385 -1.41 2.17 17.28
C LEU A 385 -0.79 3.26 16.42
N SER A 386 -0.74 3.02 15.14
CA SER A 386 -0.06 3.83 14.14
C SER A 386 -0.88 3.91 12.84
N GLY A 387 -0.25 4.36 11.77
CA GLY A 387 -0.84 4.42 10.44
C GLY A 387 -0.01 5.26 9.50
N GLY A 388 -0.66 5.97 8.58
CA GLY A 388 -0.13 7.23 8.08
C GLY A 388 -0.18 8.25 9.21
N GLU A 389 -1.40 8.65 9.62
CA GLU A 389 -1.65 9.37 10.87
C GLU A 389 -2.89 8.81 11.56
N PRO A 390 -2.75 8.12 12.71
CA PRO A 390 -3.86 7.43 13.36
C PRO A 390 -4.98 8.36 13.84
N THR A 391 -4.69 9.62 14.15
CA THR A 391 -5.72 10.59 14.57
C THR A 391 -6.70 10.98 13.45
N LEU A 392 -6.45 10.56 12.21
CA LEU A 392 -7.40 10.69 11.10
C LEU A 392 -8.47 9.59 11.09
N ASN A 393 -8.27 8.50 11.84
CA ASN A 393 -9.24 7.43 11.94
C ASN A 393 -10.35 7.81 12.93
N SER A 394 -11.60 7.85 12.48
CA SER A 394 -12.75 8.22 13.32
C SER A 394 -13.01 7.25 14.48
N ARG A 395 -12.52 6.01 14.38
CA ARG A 395 -12.64 4.98 15.42
C ARG A 395 -11.39 4.82 16.28
N LEU A 396 -10.48 5.81 16.26
CA LEU A 396 -9.22 5.74 17.02
C LEU A 396 -9.45 5.37 18.49
N THR A 397 -10.40 6.01 19.17
CA THR A 397 -10.68 5.74 20.58
C THR A 397 -11.21 4.33 20.84
N ASP A 398 -11.92 3.73 19.88
CA ASP A 398 -12.39 2.36 20.00
C ASP A 398 -11.23 1.38 19.90
N TRP A 399 -10.31 1.62 18.96
CA TRP A 399 -9.09 0.82 18.81
C TRP A 399 -8.16 0.94 20.02
N ILE A 400 -8.05 2.13 20.63
CA ILE A 400 -7.29 2.32 21.87
C ILE A 400 -7.91 1.53 23.01
N ARG A 401 -9.24 1.60 23.21
CA ARG A 401 -9.95 0.82 24.24
C ARG A 401 -9.75 -0.68 24.05
N LEU A 402 -9.91 -1.17 22.82
CA LEU A 402 -9.67 -2.57 22.50
C LEU A 402 -8.23 -2.98 22.82
N ALA A 403 -7.24 -2.20 22.35
CA ALA A 403 -5.84 -2.46 22.64
C ALA A 403 -5.55 -2.49 24.15
N THR A 404 -6.13 -1.56 24.92
CA THR A 404 -6.00 -1.51 26.39
C THR A 404 -6.63 -2.72 27.08
N GLN A 405 -7.74 -3.23 26.54
CA GLN A 405 -8.41 -4.43 27.08
C GLN A 405 -7.62 -5.72 26.89
N VAL A 406 -6.91 -5.84 25.77
CA VAL A 406 -6.22 -7.09 25.41
C VAL A 406 -4.73 -7.08 25.73
N SER A 407 -4.12 -5.92 25.96
CA SER A 407 -2.69 -5.78 26.25
C SER A 407 -2.42 -5.76 27.75
N THR A 408 -1.36 -6.45 28.17
CA THR A 408 -0.80 -6.35 29.52
C THR A 408 0.22 -5.22 29.66
N LEU A 409 0.65 -4.64 28.52
CA LEU A 409 1.61 -3.55 28.45
C LEU A 409 0.91 -2.24 28.11
N PRO A 410 1.48 -1.07 28.47
CA PRO A 410 0.92 0.23 28.11
C PRO A 410 0.74 0.37 26.59
N VAL A 411 -0.44 0.83 26.18
CA VAL A 411 -0.73 1.13 24.77
C VAL A 411 0.01 2.40 24.35
N CYS A 412 0.76 2.33 23.27
CA CYS A 412 1.48 3.43 22.67
C CYS A 412 0.75 3.98 21.44
N LEU A 413 0.68 5.30 21.30
CA LEU A 413 0.20 5.98 20.10
C LEU A 413 1.38 6.56 19.33
N GLN A 414 1.60 6.10 18.09
CA GLN A 414 2.58 6.67 17.18
C GLN A 414 1.91 7.66 16.23
N THR A 415 2.21 8.95 16.39
CA THR A 415 1.49 10.05 15.74
C THR A 415 2.41 11.22 15.40
N ASN A 416 1.99 12.09 14.48
CA ASN A 416 2.60 13.41 14.28
C ASN A 416 2.01 14.50 15.22
N ALA A 417 1.04 14.15 16.02
CA ALA A 417 0.35 15.00 17.00
C ALA A 417 -0.33 16.26 16.44
N VAL A 418 -0.35 16.49 15.12
CA VAL A 418 -0.94 17.71 14.52
C VAL A 418 -2.40 17.90 14.93
N ARG A 419 -3.21 16.84 14.97
CA ARG A 419 -4.62 16.92 15.37
C ARG A 419 -4.85 16.90 16.88
N LEU A 420 -3.83 16.58 17.65
CA LEU A 420 -3.88 16.64 19.10
C LEU A 420 -3.70 18.08 19.64
N ASP A 421 -3.54 19.07 18.74
CA ASP A 421 -3.74 20.48 19.03
C ASP A 421 -5.19 20.76 19.50
N ASN A 422 -6.14 19.93 19.12
CA ASN A 422 -7.49 19.91 19.66
C ASN A 422 -7.49 19.21 21.04
N ALA A 423 -7.68 19.98 22.11
CA ALA A 423 -7.65 19.49 23.48
C ALA A 423 -8.74 18.45 23.80
N GLU A 424 -9.89 18.49 23.11
CA GLU A 424 -10.96 17.50 23.30
C GLU A 424 -10.56 16.14 22.72
N LEU A 425 -10.01 16.12 21.51
CA LEU A 425 -9.49 14.90 20.92
C LEU A 425 -8.35 14.31 21.76
N CYS A 426 -7.42 15.17 22.25
CA CYS A 426 -6.33 14.73 23.10
C CYS A 426 -6.87 14.08 24.39
N ARG A 427 -7.82 14.71 25.08
CA ARG A 427 -8.49 14.13 26.27
C ARG A 427 -9.17 12.79 25.96
N ALA A 428 -9.89 12.71 24.84
CA ALA A 428 -10.57 11.47 24.44
C ALA A 428 -9.58 10.32 24.22
N VAL A 429 -8.44 10.60 23.58
CA VAL A 429 -7.35 9.63 23.33
C VAL A 429 -6.74 9.15 24.66
N VAL A 430 -6.44 10.06 25.57
CA VAL A 430 -5.87 9.72 26.89
C VAL A 430 -6.86 8.93 27.75
N HIS A 431 -8.13 9.34 27.77
CA HIS A 431 -9.19 8.63 28.50
C HIS A 431 -9.47 7.24 27.92
N ALA A 432 -9.27 7.05 26.61
CA ALA A 432 -9.40 5.74 25.98
C ALA A 432 -8.31 4.75 26.40
N GLY A 433 -7.16 5.22 26.95
CA GLY A 433 -6.15 4.37 27.55
C GLY A 433 -4.71 4.58 27.07
N VAL A 434 -4.42 5.57 26.22
CA VAL A 434 -3.03 5.90 25.83
C VAL A 434 -2.24 6.33 27.06
N ARG A 435 -1.07 5.72 27.25
CA ARG A 435 -0.13 6.02 28.34
C ARG A 435 1.23 6.45 27.82
N GLN A 436 1.56 6.10 26.59
CA GLN A 436 2.79 6.50 25.93
C GLN A 436 2.48 7.04 24.54
N ALA A 437 3.19 8.05 24.09
CA ALA A 437 3.10 8.60 22.73
C ALA A 437 4.50 8.68 22.11
N PHE A 438 4.65 8.08 20.93
CA PHE A 438 5.82 8.19 20.08
C PHE A 438 5.52 9.23 19.02
N VAL A 439 6.03 10.45 19.21
CA VAL A 439 5.64 11.61 18.41
C VAL A 439 6.75 12.01 17.44
N SER A 440 6.40 12.13 16.17
CA SER A 440 7.31 12.60 15.11
C SER A 440 7.54 14.10 15.22
N LEU A 441 8.78 14.51 15.52
CA LEU A 441 9.22 15.91 15.58
C LEU A 441 10.61 16.03 14.95
N HIS A 442 10.70 16.50 13.71
CA HIS A 442 11.89 16.37 12.86
C HIS A 442 12.65 17.69 12.66
N GLY A 443 12.45 18.64 13.55
CA GLY A 443 13.14 19.94 13.56
C GLY A 443 12.92 20.67 14.86
N ALA A 444 13.61 21.78 15.05
CA ALA A 444 13.46 22.68 16.19
C ALA A 444 12.77 24.00 15.81
N THR A 445 12.61 24.24 14.51
CA THR A 445 12.03 25.46 13.95
C THR A 445 10.91 25.15 12.97
N PRO A 446 9.91 26.05 12.78
CA PRO A 446 8.87 25.86 11.77
C PRO A 446 9.43 25.68 10.36
N ALA A 447 10.47 26.43 10.00
CA ALA A 447 11.07 26.39 8.67
C ALA A 447 11.60 24.99 8.33
N VAL A 448 12.33 24.36 9.27
CA VAL A 448 12.91 23.02 9.07
C VAL A 448 11.86 21.93 9.27
N GLY A 449 11.06 22.01 10.33
CA GLY A 449 10.02 21.01 10.62
C GLY A 449 9.00 20.87 9.48
N ASP A 450 8.51 21.98 8.97
CA ASP A 450 7.55 22.00 7.84
C ASP A 450 8.21 21.56 6.52
N ALA A 451 9.48 21.93 6.29
CA ALA A 451 10.23 21.48 5.11
C ALA A 451 10.43 19.95 5.12
N VAL A 452 10.78 19.37 6.27
CA VAL A 452 10.98 17.91 6.42
C VAL A 452 9.66 17.14 6.22
N THR A 453 8.56 17.70 6.72
CA THR A 453 7.23 17.07 6.58
C THR A 453 6.51 17.42 5.27
N ASP A 454 7.09 18.31 4.47
CA ASP A 454 6.50 18.86 3.22
C ASP A 454 5.05 19.34 3.44
N THR A 455 4.79 19.98 4.61
CA THR A 455 3.44 20.41 4.99
C THR A 455 3.52 21.66 5.88
N PRO A 456 3.38 22.84 5.28
CA PRO A 456 3.47 24.11 6.00
C PRO A 456 2.46 24.26 7.15
N GLY A 457 2.91 24.83 8.28
CA GLY A 457 2.09 25.12 9.45
C GLY A 457 1.84 23.93 10.38
N THR A 458 2.32 22.72 10.04
CA THR A 458 2.12 21.55 10.90
C THR A 458 3.05 21.50 12.10
N PHE A 459 4.24 22.08 12.00
CA PHE A 459 5.20 22.12 13.11
C PHE A 459 4.63 22.76 14.36
N VAL A 460 4.04 23.96 14.24
CA VAL A 460 3.46 24.69 15.39
C VAL A 460 2.31 23.91 16.03
N ARG A 461 1.46 23.28 15.20
CA ARG A 461 0.36 22.43 15.68
C ARG A 461 0.87 21.19 16.39
N THR A 462 1.93 20.55 15.88
CA THR A 462 2.60 19.43 16.56
C THR A 462 3.08 19.84 17.97
N LEU A 463 3.68 21.03 18.12
CA LEU A 463 4.11 21.52 19.43
C LEU A 463 2.93 21.68 20.40
N VAL A 464 1.79 22.23 19.95
CA VAL A 464 0.58 22.33 20.78
C VAL A 464 0.03 20.95 21.15
N GLY A 465 0.03 20.01 20.21
CA GLY A 465 -0.38 18.63 20.48
C GLY A 465 0.52 17.93 21.50
N LEU A 466 1.82 18.18 21.46
CA LEU A 466 2.78 17.71 22.46
C LEU A 466 2.53 18.30 23.83
N ASP A 467 2.27 19.61 23.93
CA ASP A 467 1.93 20.26 25.19
C ASP A 467 0.65 19.66 25.82
N ASN A 468 -0.36 19.41 24.98
CA ASN A 468 -1.59 18.77 25.43
C ASN A 468 -1.34 17.36 25.97
N LEU A 469 -0.56 16.53 25.28
CA LEU A 469 -0.19 15.19 25.75
C LEU A 469 0.61 15.25 27.06
N TYR A 470 1.59 16.15 27.13
CA TYR A 470 2.45 16.30 28.30
C TYR A 470 1.67 16.78 29.53
N ALA A 471 0.71 17.69 29.34
CA ALA A 471 -0.19 18.17 30.41
C ALA A 471 -1.05 17.04 31.00
N HIS A 472 -1.31 15.97 30.23
CA HIS A 472 -2.03 14.78 30.67
C HIS A 472 -1.11 13.66 31.19
N ALA A 473 0.16 13.95 31.48
CA ALA A 473 1.16 13.01 31.98
C ALA A 473 1.35 11.76 31.10
N VAL A 474 1.16 11.89 29.77
CA VAL A 474 1.51 10.86 28.81
C VAL A 474 3.03 10.83 28.67
N GLU A 475 3.63 9.64 28.72
CA GLU A 475 5.06 9.47 28.48
C GLU A 475 5.39 9.78 27.02
N LEU A 476 6.26 10.77 26.79
CA LEU A 476 6.60 11.21 25.45
C LEU A 476 7.94 10.63 25.00
N VAL A 477 7.95 10.05 23.82
CA VAL A 477 9.15 9.72 23.05
C VAL A 477 9.12 10.56 21.79
N LEU A 478 10.02 11.51 21.66
CA LEU A 478 10.08 12.46 20.55
C LEU A 478 11.03 11.95 19.48
N ASN A 479 10.48 11.51 18.35
CA ASN A 479 11.26 10.89 17.28
C ASN A 479 11.81 11.93 16.31
N PHE A 480 13.11 12.11 16.33
CA PHE A 480 13.86 12.91 15.38
C PHE A 480 14.44 12.00 14.31
N VAL A 481 13.84 12.00 13.11
CA VAL A 481 14.39 11.29 11.94
C VAL A 481 15.34 12.22 11.22
N LEU A 482 16.61 11.92 11.29
CA LEU A 482 17.65 12.69 10.62
C LEU A 482 17.62 12.42 9.10
N CYS A 483 17.61 13.48 8.34
CA CYS A 483 17.80 13.52 6.89
C CYS A 483 18.59 14.78 6.51
N GLU A 484 18.92 14.96 5.24
CA GLU A 484 19.70 16.13 4.77
C GLU A 484 19.10 17.48 5.18
N ALA A 485 17.75 17.60 5.13
CA ALA A 485 17.08 18.86 5.41
C ALA A 485 17.17 19.33 6.87
N ASN A 486 17.44 18.43 7.83
CA ASN A 486 17.55 18.75 9.25
C ASN A 486 18.90 18.38 9.87
N LEU A 487 19.91 18.19 9.04
CA LEU A 487 21.24 17.68 9.41
C LEU A 487 21.85 18.39 10.64
N HIS A 488 21.67 19.71 10.75
CA HIS A 488 22.25 20.55 11.81
C HIS A 488 21.29 20.88 12.95
N GLU A 489 20.05 20.41 12.91
CA GLU A 489 18.99 20.79 13.85
C GLU A 489 19.02 20.04 15.19
N PHE A 490 19.76 18.93 15.29
CA PHE A 490 19.72 18.09 16.49
C PHE A 490 20.11 18.82 17.80
N PRO A 491 21.15 19.70 17.84
CA PRO A 491 21.44 20.50 19.03
C PRO A 491 20.29 21.42 19.45
N ALA A 492 19.64 22.07 18.48
CA ALA A 492 18.49 22.94 18.74
C ALA A 492 17.27 22.13 19.17
N PHE A 493 17.05 20.94 18.61
CA PHE A 493 16.02 20.00 19.02
C PHE A 493 16.17 19.60 20.50
N ILE A 494 17.39 19.27 20.95
CA ILE A 494 17.65 18.95 22.37
C ILE A 494 17.30 20.12 23.28
N ARG A 495 17.68 21.36 22.92
CA ARG A 495 17.29 22.56 23.70
C ARG A 495 15.78 22.74 23.76
N LEU A 496 15.08 22.51 22.65
CA LEU A 496 13.61 22.57 22.59
C LEU A 496 12.96 21.54 23.53
N VAL A 497 13.44 20.29 23.49
CA VAL A 497 12.95 19.20 24.34
C VAL A 497 13.16 19.54 25.82
N ALA A 498 14.38 19.93 26.19
CA ALA A 498 14.73 20.29 27.57
C ALA A 498 13.85 21.43 28.10
N ALA A 499 13.58 22.45 27.27
CA ALA A 499 12.81 23.61 27.67
C ALA A 499 11.31 23.35 27.84
N ARG A 500 10.73 22.46 27.00
CA ARG A 500 9.26 22.28 26.99
C ARG A 500 8.80 20.97 27.62
N TRP A 501 9.55 19.90 27.45
CA TRP A 501 9.15 18.55 27.88
C TRP A 501 10.32 17.83 28.56
N PRO A 502 10.82 18.32 29.69
CA PRO A 502 12.06 17.83 30.31
C PRO A 502 12.05 16.35 30.73
N LYS A 503 10.88 15.71 30.78
CA LYS A 503 10.73 14.27 31.06
C LYS A 503 10.61 13.42 29.80
N ALA A 504 10.59 14.03 28.61
CA ALA A 504 10.47 13.30 27.35
C ALA A 504 11.79 12.65 26.99
N LEU A 505 11.72 11.49 26.32
CA LEU A 505 12.86 10.83 25.70
C LEU A 505 13.07 11.42 24.29
N ALA A 506 14.29 11.74 23.94
CA ALA A 506 14.67 12.12 22.60
C ALA A 506 15.12 10.87 21.82
N ASN A 507 14.31 10.41 20.87
CA ASN A 507 14.66 9.26 20.04
C ASN A 507 15.36 9.73 18.76
N TYR A 508 16.61 9.34 18.60
CA TYR A 508 17.39 9.62 17.40
C TYR A 508 17.28 8.49 16.39
N SER A 509 16.72 8.78 15.25
CA SER A 509 16.58 7.84 14.14
C SER A 509 17.27 8.38 12.90
N PHE A 510 17.90 7.51 12.13
CA PHE A 510 18.40 7.83 10.81
C PHE A 510 17.39 7.38 9.75
N VAL A 511 17.28 8.16 8.66
CA VAL A 511 16.43 7.75 7.53
C VAL A 511 16.84 6.36 7.03
N ALA A 512 15.86 5.46 6.91
CA ALA A 512 16.12 4.03 6.67
C ALA A 512 15.96 3.66 5.18
N PRO A 513 17.03 3.67 4.38
CA PRO A 513 16.95 3.38 2.94
C PRO A 513 16.97 1.87 2.62
N SER A 514 16.41 1.05 3.50
CA SER A 514 16.46 -0.41 3.37
C SER A 514 15.32 -1.00 2.54
N THR A 515 14.33 -0.20 2.18
CA THR A 515 13.17 -0.64 1.39
C THR A 515 13.05 0.19 0.11
N ASP A 516 12.40 -0.36 -0.90
CA ASP A 516 12.04 0.41 -2.11
C ASP A 516 11.06 1.56 -1.82
N LEU A 517 10.59 1.66 -0.58
CA LEU A 517 9.67 2.70 -0.14
C LEU A 517 10.37 4.00 0.27
N VAL A 518 11.66 3.96 0.60
CA VAL A 518 12.46 5.15 0.91
C VAL A 518 13.37 5.45 -0.28
N PRO A 519 13.31 6.66 -0.86
CA PRO A 519 14.20 7.03 -1.96
C PRO A 519 15.68 6.91 -1.55
N LYS A 520 16.48 6.26 -2.40
CA LYS A 520 17.94 6.14 -2.22
C LYS A 520 18.62 7.32 -2.90
N GLU A 521 18.54 8.49 -2.27
CA GLU A 521 19.07 9.74 -2.81
C GLU A 521 19.93 10.46 -1.80
N THR A 522 21.04 11.01 -2.26
CA THR A 522 21.98 11.78 -1.41
C THR A 522 21.34 13.02 -0.80
N ARG A 523 20.39 13.66 -1.51
CA ARG A 523 19.61 14.79 -0.98
C ARG A 523 18.69 14.44 0.20
N LEU A 524 18.44 13.15 0.45
CA LEU A 524 17.62 12.67 1.57
C LEU A 524 18.49 11.96 2.61
N ILE A 525 19.49 11.21 2.14
CA ILE A 525 20.36 10.37 2.95
C ILE A 525 21.75 11.00 2.99
N PRO A 526 22.07 11.82 4.00
CA PRO A 526 23.38 12.42 4.15
C PRO A 526 24.44 11.36 4.47
N LYS A 527 25.71 11.69 4.28
CA LYS A 527 26.79 10.86 4.82
C LYS A 527 26.81 10.94 6.34
N TYR A 528 27.19 9.85 6.97
CA TYR A 528 27.34 9.85 8.42
C TYR A 528 28.38 10.86 8.90
N SER A 529 29.49 11.01 8.18
CA SER A 529 30.51 12.03 8.49
C SER A 529 29.94 13.45 8.59
N ASP A 530 28.95 13.77 7.75
CA ASP A 530 28.40 15.13 7.68
C ASP A 530 27.49 15.43 8.90
N MET A 531 26.88 14.41 9.50
CA MET A 531 26.02 14.57 10.67
C MET A 531 26.75 14.51 12.01
N LEU A 532 27.96 13.91 12.07
CA LEU A 532 28.68 13.67 13.33
C LEU A 532 28.93 14.93 14.16
N PRO A 533 29.26 16.10 13.61
CA PRO A 533 29.44 17.32 14.39
C PRO A 533 28.16 17.71 15.15
N ALA A 534 27.02 17.73 14.47
CA ALA A 534 25.73 18.07 15.10
C ALA A 534 25.28 16.99 16.09
N LEU A 535 25.51 15.70 15.81
CA LEU A 535 25.23 14.61 16.73
C LEU A 535 26.07 14.76 18.02
N SER A 536 27.38 14.99 17.90
CA SER A 536 28.29 15.15 19.04
C SER A 536 27.89 16.32 19.93
N GLU A 537 27.59 17.47 19.32
CA GLU A 537 27.12 18.64 20.07
C GLU A 537 25.74 18.41 20.72
N GLY A 538 24.81 17.77 20.00
CA GLY A 538 23.50 17.45 20.56
C GLY A 538 23.57 16.49 21.75
N LEU A 539 24.46 15.48 21.70
CA LEU A 539 24.67 14.54 22.82
C LEU A 539 25.31 15.22 24.03
N ARG A 540 26.29 16.11 23.79
CA ARG A 540 26.87 16.92 24.87
C ARG A 540 25.81 17.78 25.56
N LEU A 541 24.99 18.49 24.80
CA LEU A 541 23.90 19.29 25.32
C LEU A 541 22.86 18.44 26.07
N ALA A 542 22.52 17.27 25.54
CA ALA A 542 21.59 16.36 26.17
C ALA A 542 22.06 15.94 27.56
N GLN A 543 23.36 15.63 27.70
CA GLN A 543 23.98 15.32 28.99
C GLN A 543 23.92 16.51 29.95
N GLU A 544 24.27 17.72 29.48
CA GLU A 544 24.25 18.95 30.28
C GLU A 544 22.85 19.36 30.74
N MET A 545 21.85 19.13 29.90
CA MET A 545 20.46 19.54 30.15
C MET A 545 19.59 18.41 30.74
N GLY A 546 20.15 17.24 30.96
CA GLY A 546 19.44 16.09 31.53
C GLY A 546 18.43 15.44 30.60
N VAL A 547 18.57 15.60 29.27
CA VAL A 547 17.71 14.95 28.28
C VAL A 547 18.27 13.57 27.93
N GLN A 548 17.45 12.55 28.14
CA GLN A 548 17.85 11.19 27.76
C GLN A 548 17.66 10.97 26.25
N VAL A 549 18.75 10.59 25.57
CA VAL A 549 18.74 10.27 24.12
C VAL A 549 18.78 8.76 23.95
N VAL A 550 17.84 8.23 23.14
CA VAL A 550 17.68 6.81 22.85
C VAL A 550 17.62 6.55 21.34
N GLY A 551 17.52 5.30 20.93
CA GLY A 551 17.27 4.93 19.52
C GLY A 551 18.50 4.38 18.77
N PHE A 552 19.72 4.52 19.29
CA PHE A 552 20.94 4.08 18.60
C PHE A 552 21.01 2.56 18.36
N GLU A 553 20.45 1.77 19.27
CA GLU A 553 20.41 0.31 19.22
C GLU A 553 19.17 -0.23 18.48
N SER A 554 18.44 0.60 17.76
CA SER A 554 17.28 0.18 16.97
C SER A 554 17.67 -0.10 15.52
N MET A 555 16.79 -0.77 14.79
CA MET A 555 16.93 -0.95 13.34
C MET A 555 17.00 0.38 12.57
N CYS A 556 16.49 1.48 13.13
CA CYS A 556 16.59 2.83 12.57
C CYS A 556 17.72 3.66 13.21
N GLY A 557 18.56 3.05 14.04
CA GLY A 557 19.71 3.67 14.67
C GLY A 557 20.91 3.80 13.74
N LEU A 558 22.05 3.96 14.35
CA LEU A 558 23.35 4.12 13.66
C LEU A 558 24.25 2.91 13.90
N PRO A 559 25.20 2.60 12.99
CA PRO A 559 26.31 1.74 13.33
C PRO A 559 27.02 2.27 14.58
N LEU A 560 27.16 1.42 15.62
CA LEU A 560 27.66 1.85 16.94
C LEU A 560 29.09 2.46 16.90
N CYS A 561 29.87 2.14 15.85
CA CYS A 561 31.20 2.72 15.63
C CYS A 561 31.17 4.20 15.20
N LEU A 562 29.99 4.71 14.82
CA LEU A 562 29.81 6.12 14.43
C LEU A 562 29.40 6.99 15.61
N LEU A 563 29.06 6.40 16.76
CA LEU A 563 28.83 7.17 17.97
C LEU A 563 30.14 7.87 18.40
N PRO A 564 30.06 9.16 18.82
CA PRO A 564 31.23 9.91 19.28
C PRO A 564 31.98 9.16 20.39
N ASP A 565 33.27 9.36 20.50
CA ASP A 565 34.08 8.72 21.56
C ASP A 565 33.70 9.24 22.96
N THR A 566 33.10 10.42 23.04
CA THR A 566 32.50 10.99 24.25
C THR A 566 31.18 10.35 24.67
N PHE A 567 30.56 9.56 23.82
CA PHE A 567 29.34 8.84 24.16
C PHE A 567 29.64 7.68 25.10
N ASP A 568 28.98 7.66 26.26
CA ASP A 568 29.12 6.56 27.21
C ASP A 568 28.40 5.31 26.68
N ARG A 569 29.19 4.37 26.15
CA ARG A 569 28.70 3.11 25.58
C ARG A 569 28.15 2.13 26.63
N ALA A 570 28.35 2.41 27.93
CA ALA A 570 27.70 1.64 29.00
C ALA A 570 26.17 1.86 29.03
N GLN A 571 25.68 2.94 28.41
CA GLN A 571 24.24 3.17 28.25
C GLN A 571 23.58 2.26 27.20
N LEU A 572 24.37 1.60 26.35
CA LEU A 572 23.86 0.63 25.38
C LEU A 572 23.48 -0.66 26.11
N GLN A 573 22.25 -1.09 25.91
CA GLN A 573 21.64 -2.19 26.67
C GLN A 573 21.52 -3.50 25.88
N LEU A 574 21.49 -3.41 24.54
CA LEU A 574 21.38 -4.58 23.67
C LEU A 574 22.64 -5.46 23.79
N THR A 575 22.49 -6.69 24.19
CA THR A 575 23.61 -7.66 24.32
C THR A 575 23.86 -8.43 23.04
N ALA A 576 22.81 -8.73 22.29
CA ALA A 576 22.87 -9.37 20.98
C ALA A 576 21.63 -9.01 20.16
N ILE A 577 21.78 -8.96 18.84
CA ILE A 577 20.64 -8.81 17.93
C ILE A 577 19.85 -10.13 17.95
N PRO A 578 18.53 -10.10 18.23
CA PRO A 578 17.71 -11.29 18.16
C PRO A 578 17.62 -11.87 16.74
N ASP A 579 17.49 -13.19 16.64
CA ASP A 579 17.31 -13.88 15.38
C ASP A 579 16.10 -13.36 14.62
N GLY A 580 16.21 -13.21 13.29
CA GLY A 580 15.16 -12.73 12.41
C GLY A 580 15.08 -11.22 12.22
N PHE A 581 15.85 -10.41 12.96
CA PHE A 581 15.86 -8.94 12.80
C PHE A 581 16.91 -8.42 11.82
N ASP A 582 17.77 -9.27 11.25
CA ASP A 582 18.84 -8.88 10.30
C ASP A 582 18.60 -9.39 8.88
N GLU A 583 17.41 -9.72 8.46
CA GLU A 583 17.08 -10.37 7.18
C GLU A 583 17.56 -9.62 5.93
N GLY A 584 18.89 -9.48 5.76
CA GLY A 584 19.53 -8.88 4.59
C GLY A 584 19.32 -7.37 4.42
N ALA A 585 18.73 -6.69 5.41
CA ALA A 585 18.57 -5.23 5.42
C ALA A 585 19.88 -4.48 5.74
N PHE A 586 20.86 -5.19 6.31
CA PHE A 586 22.13 -4.64 6.75
C PHE A 586 23.31 -5.32 6.09
N VAL A 587 24.43 -4.60 6.04
CA VAL A 587 25.73 -5.09 5.57
C VAL A 587 26.81 -4.80 6.61
N ARG A 588 27.85 -5.62 6.62
CA ARG A 588 29.03 -5.47 7.49
C ARG A 588 30.26 -5.33 6.64
N ALA A 589 31.12 -4.37 6.97
CA ALA A 589 32.42 -4.21 6.34
C ALA A 589 33.43 -5.19 6.94
N SER A 590 34.60 -5.32 6.30
CA SER A 590 35.71 -6.10 6.84
C SER A 590 36.13 -5.66 8.24
N ALA A 591 36.07 -4.35 8.54
CA ALA A 591 36.33 -3.81 9.87
C ALA A 591 35.42 -4.41 10.96
N CYS A 592 34.20 -4.80 10.63
CA CYS A 592 33.25 -5.36 11.59
C CYS A 592 33.66 -6.73 12.13
N THR A 593 34.46 -7.50 11.38
CA THR A 593 34.94 -8.83 11.82
C THR A 593 35.87 -8.77 13.03
N GLN A 594 36.47 -7.60 13.26
CA GLN A 594 37.38 -7.37 14.40
C GLN A 594 36.80 -6.41 15.44
N CYS A 595 35.47 -6.18 15.38
CA CYS A 595 34.78 -5.24 16.26
C CYS A 595 34.12 -5.97 17.43
N ASP A 596 34.38 -5.52 18.67
CA ASP A 596 33.84 -6.11 19.88
C ASP A 596 32.30 -5.94 19.99
N TYR A 597 31.74 -5.01 19.24
CA TYR A 597 30.29 -4.75 19.17
C TYR A 597 29.60 -5.50 18.02
N ASN A 598 30.30 -6.41 17.31
CA ASN A 598 29.76 -7.02 16.10
C ASN A 598 28.46 -7.80 16.32
N THR A 599 28.28 -8.46 17.49
CA THR A 599 27.09 -9.25 17.82
C THR A 599 25.89 -8.42 18.22
N ARG A 600 26.12 -7.18 18.70
CA ARG A 600 25.07 -6.28 19.22
C ARG A 600 24.81 -5.06 18.32
N CYS A 601 25.53 -4.93 17.23
CA CYS A 601 25.38 -3.84 16.26
C CYS A 601 24.70 -4.34 15.00
N PHE A 602 23.62 -3.70 14.56
CA PHE A 602 22.96 -4.03 13.29
C PHE A 602 23.88 -3.88 12.07
N GLY A 603 24.91 -3.03 12.17
CA GLY A 603 25.78 -2.71 11.04
C GLY A 603 25.22 -1.57 10.19
N LEU A 604 25.54 -1.57 8.91
CA LEU A 604 25.20 -0.51 7.96
C LEU A 604 23.99 -0.90 7.13
N ARG A 605 23.04 0.00 7.00
CA ARG A 605 21.90 -0.21 6.10
C ARG A 605 22.37 -0.44 4.66
N ARG A 606 21.84 -1.48 3.99
CA ARG A 606 22.22 -1.83 2.62
C ARG A 606 22.07 -0.65 1.66
N GLY A 607 20.94 0.07 1.70
CA GLY A 607 20.72 1.21 0.82
C GLY A 607 21.68 2.38 1.06
N TYR A 608 22.16 2.56 2.30
CA TYR A 608 23.24 3.50 2.57
C TYR A 608 24.55 3.03 1.93
N ALA A 609 24.91 1.75 2.11
CA ALA A 609 26.11 1.18 1.52
C ALA A 609 26.12 1.26 -0.02
N GLU A 610 24.98 1.11 -0.65
CA GLU A 610 24.81 1.27 -2.10
C GLU A 610 25.08 2.72 -2.57
N LEU A 611 24.74 3.74 -1.75
CA LEU A 611 24.96 5.15 -2.07
C LEU A 611 26.36 5.65 -1.72
N HIS A 612 26.85 5.29 -0.53
CA HIS A 612 28.03 5.92 0.07
C HIS A 612 29.18 4.93 0.34
N GLY A 613 28.96 3.63 0.09
CA GLY A 613 29.93 2.58 0.43
C GLY A 613 29.97 2.28 1.93
N THR A 614 31.07 1.62 2.37
CA THR A 614 31.24 1.15 3.75
C THR A 614 32.48 1.74 4.44
N SER A 615 33.16 2.72 3.81
CA SER A 615 34.44 3.25 4.26
C SER A 615 34.42 4.01 5.59
N GLU A 616 33.23 4.46 6.01
CA GLU A 616 33.05 5.18 7.28
C GLU A 616 32.99 4.23 8.51
N LEU A 617 32.86 2.92 8.29
CA LEU A 617 32.81 1.94 9.39
C LEU A 617 34.22 1.67 9.93
N ARG A 618 34.35 1.62 11.26
CA ARG A 618 35.57 1.27 11.98
C ARG A 618 35.34 0.18 13.00
N ALA A 619 36.36 -0.61 13.32
CA ALA A 619 36.28 -1.54 14.43
C ALA A 619 36.38 -0.78 15.75
N ILE A 620 35.47 -1.06 16.68
CA ILE A 620 35.61 -0.67 18.09
C ILE A 620 36.31 -1.85 18.78
N ARG A 621 37.43 -1.58 19.41
CA ARG A 621 38.12 -2.55 20.27
C ARG A 621 38.01 -2.04 21.70
N GLY A 622 37.54 -2.90 22.61
CA GLY A 622 37.48 -2.59 24.02
C GLY A 622 38.89 -2.34 24.55
N SER A 623 39.03 -1.29 25.33
CA SER A 623 40.19 -1.09 26.19
C SER A 623 40.04 -1.96 27.42
#